data_7cf29b1ca3d3845cf08e8ae3136715a7
#
_entry.id   7cf29b1ca3d3845cf08e8ae3136715a7
#
_cell.length_a   1.000
_cell.length_b   1.000
_cell.length_c   1.000
_cell.angle_alpha   90.00
_cell.angle_beta   90.00
_cell.angle_gamma   90.00
#
_symmetry.space_group_name_H-M   'P 1'
#
loop_
_entity.id
_entity.type
_entity.pdbx_description
1 polymer ?
#
loop_
_entity_poly.entity_id
_entity_poly.type
_entity_poly.pdbx_seq_one_letter_code
_entity_poly.pdbx_strand_id
1 'polypeptide(L)'
;KTIYCFCGNQSVHEQWAKKISKVKGVYTKIEPICQALEVDRQRCDQAMIPISFNGRDALFMYTQLLKEALLEIEDDDKKSIKDLVDYCREQDDISEDQIKLIEREYRAHTPIWWYTAETFIYPMLNRGLRQMDVDIILKMGFFIRHLHQHITELHREQKASMTAKFQVFRGQGLSMEDFEKMKKTKGGLMSFNNFLSTSRNREISFKNFARPAALNTNSVGILFIMNIDTAICTNSSTPFAE
;
A
#
# COMPACT_ATOMS: atom_id res chain seq x y z
N LYS A 1 16.75 8.83 1.88
CA LYS A 1 17.59 7.91 2.69
C LYS A 1 17.71 8.50 4.08
N THR A 2 17.42 7.72 5.12
CA THR A 2 17.46 8.08 6.54
C THR A 2 18.73 7.49 7.16
N ILE A 3 19.32 8.18 8.12
CA ILE A 3 20.54 7.75 8.81
C ILE A 3 20.22 7.55 10.30
N TYR A 4 20.58 6.39 10.82
CA TYR A 4 20.57 6.07 12.24
C TYR A 4 22.00 5.88 12.70
N CYS A 5 22.40 6.61 13.74
CA CYS A 5 23.75 6.53 14.26
C CYS A 5 23.78 5.62 15.49
N PHE A 6 24.63 4.60 15.46
CA PHE A 6 24.93 3.77 16.62
C PHE A 6 26.31 4.16 17.19
N CYS A 7 26.37 4.50 18.46
CA CYS A 7 27.65 4.84 19.09
C CYS A 7 27.60 4.62 20.61
N GLY A 8 28.76 4.40 21.21
CA GLY A 8 28.89 4.22 22.66
C GLY A 8 28.69 5.50 23.50
N ASN A 9 28.68 6.68 22.88
CA ASN A 9 28.53 7.96 23.58
C ASN A 9 27.55 8.88 22.86
N GLN A 10 26.31 8.87 23.31
CA GLN A 10 25.21 9.63 22.70
C GLN A 10 25.43 11.15 22.79
N SER A 11 25.91 11.65 23.93
CA SER A 11 26.02 13.08 24.19
C SER A 11 27.00 13.80 23.26
N VAL A 12 28.06 13.12 22.81
CA VAL A 12 29.05 13.66 21.89
C VAL A 12 28.47 13.84 20.48
N HIS A 13 27.60 12.93 20.07
CA HIS A 13 27.15 12.87 18.68
C HIS A 13 25.76 13.52 18.47
N GLU A 14 24.96 13.69 19.50
CA GLU A 14 23.63 14.30 19.39
C GLU A 14 23.69 15.76 18.89
N GLN A 15 24.70 16.52 19.27
CA GLN A 15 24.79 17.95 18.94
C GLN A 15 24.94 18.18 17.43
N TRP A 16 25.76 17.37 16.75
CA TRP A 16 25.89 17.49 15.30
C TRP A 16 24.78 16.74 14.57
N ALA A 17 24.29 15.60 15.12
CA ALA A 17 23.22 14.81 14.53
C ALA A 17 21.93 15.62 14.37
N LYS A 18 21.57 16.44 15.36
CA LYS A 18 20.41 17.36 15.30
C LYS A 18 20.51 18.40 14.17
N LYS A 19 21.70 18.69 13.69
CA LYS A 19 21.92 19.66 12.58
C LYS A 19 21.75 19.04 11.21
N ILE A 20 21.66 17.71 11.10
CA ILE A 20 21.55 16.98 9.85
C ILE A 20 20.15 16.38 9.76
N SER A 21 19.30 16.93 8.92
CA SER A 21 17.88 16.53 8.79
C SER A 21 17.67 15.06 8.44
N LYS A 22 18.67 14.42 7.82
CA LYS A 22 18.63 12.98 7.48
C LYS A 22 18.93 12.06 8.67
N VAL A 23 19.50 12.57 9.76
CA VAL A 23 19.80 11.79 10.94
C VAL A 23 18.59 11.77 11.85
N LYS A 24 18.02 10.59 12.07
CA LYS A 24 16.82 10.39 12.90
C LYS A 24 17.13 10.27 14.38
N GLY A 25 18.34 9.84 14.71
CA GLY A 25 18.75 9.75 16.10
C GLY A 25 20.14 9.13 16.25
N VAL A 26 20.64 9.27 17.47
CA VAL A 26 21.88 8.64 17.96
C VAL A 26 21.50 7.67 19.06
N TYR A 27 21.90 6.43 18.93
CA TYR A 27 21.48 5.34 19.80
C TYR A 27 22.69 4.63 20.40
N THR A 28 22.58 4.21 21.63
CA THR A 28 23.62 3.46 22.36
C THR A 28 23.28 1.97 22.48
N LYS A 29 22.06 1.59 22.11
CA LYS A 29 21.57 0.21 22.12
C LYS A 29 20.96 -0.13 20.77
N ILE A 30 21.00 -1.40 20.39
CA ILE A 30 20.48 -1.89 19.10
C ILE A 30 18.96 -1.89 19.09
N GLU A 31 18.31 -2.30 20.18
CA GLU A 31 16.85 -2.44 20.28
C GLU A 31 16.09 -1.15 19.91
N PRO A 32 16.45 0.05 20.42
CA PRO A 32 15.80 1.31 20.02
C PRO A 32 16.03 1.65 18.54
N ILE A 33 17.13 1.23 17.92
CA ILE A 33 17.35 1.41 16.48
C ILE A 33 16.40 0.54 15.70
N CYS A 34 16.29 -0.73 16.06
CA CYS A 34 15.37 -1.67 15.41
C CYS A 34 13.92 -1.17 15.50
N GLN A 35 13.49 -0.69 16.67
CA GLN A 35 12.18 -0.10 16.85
C GLN A 35 11.95 1.14 15.96
N ALA A 36 12.94 2.04 15.90
CA ALA A 36 12.84 3.25 15.08
C ALA A 36 12.84 2.93 13.58
N LEU A 37 13.62 1.93 13.16
CA LEU A 37 13.62 1.43 11.78
C LEU A 37 12.28 0.79 11.42
N GLU A 38 11.71 0.01 12.32
CA GLU A 38 10.40 -0.63 12.12
C GLU A 38 9.29 0.41 11.97
N VAL A 39 9.25 1.41 12.84
CA VAL A 39 8.29 2.53 12.75
C VAL A 39 8.46 3.31 11.45
N ASP A 40 9.69 3.59 11.02
CA ASP A 40 9.93 4.30 9.76
C ASP A 40 9.63 3.42 8.54
N ARG A 41 9.85 2.09 8.63
CA ARG A 41 9.44 1.11 7.62
C ARG A 41 7.92 1.11 7.47
N GLN A 42 7.18 0.96 8.57
CA GLN A 42 5.72 0.95 8.55
C GLN A 42 5.14 2.26 8.02
N ARG A 43 5.70 3.41 8.41
CA ARG A 43 5.30 4.72 7.88
C ARG A 43 5.57 4.84 6.39
N CYS A 44 6.70 4.32 5.92
CA CYS A 44 7.04 4.29 4.51
C CYS A 44 6.07 3.40 3.73
N ASP A 45 5.76 2.23 4.26
CA ASP A 45 4.84 1.26 3.65
C ASP A 45 3.40 1.79 3.59
N GLN A 46 2.96 2.53 4.61
CA GLN A 46 1.64 3.17 4.62
C GLN A 46 1.56 4.42 3.73
N ALA A 47 2.67 5.12 3.53
CA ALA A 47 2.69 6.41 2.82
C ALA A 47 2.90 6.29 1.32
N MET A 48 3.50 5.19 0.82
CA MET A 48 3.93 5.10 -0.57
C MET A 48 3.15 4.04 -1.33
N ILE A 49 2.23 4.51 -2.18
CA ILE A 49 1.59 3.67 -3.19
C ILE A 49 2.36 3.85 -4.50
N PRO A 50 2.73 2.76 -5.19
CA PRO A 50 3.37 2.85 -6.48
C PRO A 50 2.41 3.49 -7.49
N ILE A 51 2.86 4.56 -8.11
CA ILE A 51 2.16 5.24 -9.19
C ILE A 51 3.00 5.09 -10.44
N SER A 52 2.42 4.53 -11.48
CA SER A 52 3.03 4.48 -12.81
C SER A 52 2.51 5.63 -13.66
N PHE A 53 3.40 6.31 -14.35
CA PHE A 53 3.08 7.45 -15.20
C PHE A 53 3.36 7.12 -16.65
N ASN A 54 2.39 7.47 -17.51
CA ASN A 54 2.48 7.38 -18.96
C ASN A 54 2.40 5.94 -19.51
N GLY A 55 1.39 5.64 -20.30
CA GLY A 55 1.13 4.32 -20.90
C GLY A 55 2.22 3.75 -21.82
N ARG A 56 3.40 4.41 -21.92
CA ARG A 56 4.60 3.91 -22.61
C ARG A 56 5.67 3.41 -21.64
N ASP A 57 5.45 3.53 -20.34
CA ASP A 57 6.35 2.99 -19.33
C ASP A 57 6.25 1.46 -19.35
N ALA A 58 7.38 0.77 -19.50
CA ALA A 58 7.45 -0.69 -19.45
C ALA A 58 6.84 -1.24 -18.14
N LEU A 59 7.03 -0.54 -17.02
CA LEU A 59 6.45 -0.89 -15.74
C LEU A 59 4.92 -0.83 -15.78
N PHE A 60 4.33 0.19 -16.42
CA PHE A 60 2.89 0.30 -16.60
C PHE A 60 2.31 -0.90 -17.35
N MET A 61 2.92 -1.27 -18.48
CA MET A 61 2.50 -2.42 -19.26
C MET A 61 2.67 -3.73 -18.50
N TYR A 62 3.79 -3.91 -17.82
CA TYR A 62 4.06 -5.09 -17.01
C TYR A 62 3.03 -5.28 -15.90
N THR A 63 2.66 -4.21 -15.19
CA THR A 63 1.66 -4.30 -14.11
C THR A 63 0.26 -4.65 -14.64
N GLN A 64 -0.12 -4.18 -15.82
CA GLN A 64 -1.40 -4.56 -16.43
C GLN A 64 -1.41 -6.06 -16.82
N LEU A 65 -0.36 -6.54 -17.48
CA LEU A 65 -0.22 -7.96 -17.84
C LEU A 65 -0.18 -8.87 -16.62
N LEU A 66 0.56 -8.48 -15.58
CA LEU A 66 0.62 -9.23 -14.34
C LEU A 66 -0.75 -9.31 -13.65
N LYS A 67 -1.51 -8.21 -13.63
CA LYS A 67 -2.88 -8.20 -13.10
C LYS A 67 -3.76 -9.20 -13.86
N GLU A 68 -3.77 -9.17 -15.18
CA GLU A 68 -4.56 -10.09 -16.00
C GLU A 68 -4.16 -11.54 -15.72
N ALA A 69 -2.87 -11.85 -15.77
CA ALA A 69 -2.36 -13.19 -15.47
C ALA A 69 -2.77 -13.68 -14.08
N LEU A 70 -2.63 -12.84 -13.04
CA LEU A 70 -3.01 -13.20 -11.68
C LEU A 70 -4.51 -13.46 -11.52
N LEU A 71 -5.37 -12.78 -12.30
CA LEU A 71 -6.81 -12.97 -12.22
C LEU A 71 -7.28 -14.24 -12.97
N GLU A 72 -6.48 -14.73 -13.92
CA GLU A 72 -6.78 -15.94 -14.69
C GLU A 72 -6.26 -17.24 -14.04
N ILE A 73 -5.30 -17.16 -13.13
CA ILE A 73 -4.76 -18.35 -12.46
C ILE A 73 -5.84 -19.00 -11.58
N GLU A 74 -6.16 -20.25 -11.82
CA GLU A 74 -6.97 -21.07 -10.93
C GLU A 74 -6.06 -21.69 -9.84
N ASP A 75 -6.40 -21.49 -8.58
CA ASP A 75 -5.65 -21.98 -7.44
C ASP A 75 -6.51 -22.91 -6.55
N ASP A 76 -5.83 -23.88 -5.93
CA ASP A 76 -6.36 -24.51 -4.74
C ASP A 76 -6.13 -23.58 -3.53
N ASP A 77 -7.20 -22.92 -3.09
CA ASP A 77 -7.17 -22.01 -1.95
C ASP A 77 -6.51 -22.59 -0.71
N LYS A 78 -6.73 -23.87 -0.39
CA LYS A 78 -6.14 -24.50 0.79
C LYS A 78 -4.63 -24.58 0.67
N LYS A 79 -4.16 -24.92 -0.53
CA LYS A 79 -2.74 -24.99 -0.83
C LYS A 79 -2.13 -23.58 -0.81
N SER A 80 -2.80 -22.61 -1.44
CA SER A 80 -2.30 -21.24 -1.53
C SER A 80 -2.22 -20.55 -0.15
N ILE A 81 -3.21 -20.78 0.73
CA ILE A 81 -3.17 -20.29 2.11
C ILE A 81 -2.01 -20.94 2.86
N LYS A 82 -1.82 -22.25 2.72
CA LYS A 82 -0.71 -22.96 3.36
C LYS A 82 0.63 -22.45 2.87
N ASP A 83 0.79 -22.29 1.55
CA ASP A 83 2.03 -21.77 0.94
C ASP A 83 2.36 -20.34 1.41
N LEU A 84 1.34 -19.50 1.63
CA LEU A 84 1.52 -18.18 2.23
C LEU A 84 1.94 -18.27 3.70
N VAL A 85 1.28 -19.12 4.47
CA VAL A 85 1.57 -19.35 5.90
C VAL A 85 3.00 -19.86 6.08
N ASP A 86 3.42 -20.84 5.29
CA ASP A 86 4.77 -21.40 5.33
C ASP A 86 5.80 -20.32 4.97
N TYR A 87 5.55 -19.54 3.91
CA TYR A 87 6.39 -18.39 3.55
C TYR A 87 6.48 -17.35 4.69
N CYS A 88 5.35 -17.01 5.33
CA CYS A 88 5.34 -16.05 6.43
C CYS A 88 6.11 -16.53 7.66
N ARG A 89 6.15 -17.85 7.93
CA ARG A 89 6.96 -18.42 9.02
C ARG A 89 8.46 -18.31 8.78
N GLU A 90 8.88 -18.23 7.52
CA GLU A 90 10.28 -18.00 7.14
C GLU A 90 10.69 -16.52 7.28
N GLN A 91 9.71 -15.61 7.48
CA GLN A 91 9.96 -14.18 7.66
C GLN A 91 9.98 -13.82 9.14
N ASP A 92 11.06 -13.22 9.61
CA ASP A 92 11.22 -12.82 11.02
C ASP A 92 10.34 -11.64 11.46
N ASP A 93 9.65 -10.97 10.51
CA ASP A 93 8.92 -9.74 10.75
C ASP A 93 7.40 -9.93 10.96
N ILE A 94 6.90 -11.17 10.90
CA ILE A 94 5.48 -11.51 11.07
C ILE A 94 5.29 -12.36 12.32
N SER A 95 4.41 -11.92 13.22
CA SER A 95 4.17 -12.67 14.45
C SER A 95 3.41 -13.98 14.19
N GLU A 96 3.78 -15.03 14.90
CA GLU A 96 3.12 -16.35 14.80
C GLU A 96 1.62 -16.29 15.11
N ASP A 97 1.18 -15.36 15.96
CA ASP A 97 -0.25 -15.19 16.26
C ASP A 97 -1.04 -14.68 15.05
N GLN A 98 -0.46 -13.77 14.26
CA GLN A 98 -1.09 -13.31 13.02
C GLN A 98 -1.08 -14.39 11.94
N ILE A 99 -0.02 -15.19 11.86
CA ILE A 99 0.06 -16.32 10.93
C ILE A 99 -1.01 -17.36 11.27
N LYS A 100 -1.14 -17.76 12.53
CA LYS A 100 -2.19 -18.69 13.00
C LYS A 100 -3.60 -18.14 12.80
N LEU A 101 -3.79 -16.83 12.92
CA LEU A 101 -5.08 -16.20 12.67
C LEU A 101 -5.52 -16.43 11.21
N ILE A 102 -4.62 -16.20 10.24
CA ILE A 102 -4.92 -16.44 8.84
C ILE A 102 -5.15 -17.92 8.55
N GLU A 103 -4.27 -18.80 9.03
CA GLU A 103 -4.37 -20.22 8.83
C GLU A 103 -5.73 -20.78 9.27
N ARG A 104 -6.26 -20.27 10.39
CA ARG A 104 -7.50 -20.74 10.99
C ARG A 104 -8.75 -20.03 10.46
N GLU A 105 -8.66 -18.72 10.23
CA GLU A 105 -9.84 -17.87 10.08
C GLU A 105 -9.96 -17.20 8.71
N TYR A 106 -9.05 -17.49 7.76
CA TYR A 106 -9.08 -16.81 6.45
C TYR A 106 -10.46 -16.87 5.79
N ARG A 107 -11.15 -18.02 5.85
CA ARG A 107 -12.46 -18.21 5.24
C ARG A 107 -13.64 -17.70 6.09
N ALA A 108 -13.40 -17.35 7.33
CA ALA A 108 -14.43 -16.81 8.22
C ALA A 108 -14.69 -15.30 7.98
N HIS A 109 -13.78 -14.64 7.29
CA HIS A 109 -13.87 -13.22 7.00
C HIS A 109 -13.80 -12.93 5.50
N THR A 110 -14.36 -11.78 5.10
CA THR A 110 -14.33 -11.34 3.70
C THR A 110 -12.93 -10.87 3.30
N PRO A 111 -12.57 -10.91 2.01
CA PRO A 111 -11.30 -10.36 1.54
C PRO A 111 -11.10 -8.87 1.87
N ILE A 112 -12.16 -8.06 1.85
CA ILE A 112 -12.10 -6.64 2.25
C ILE A 112 -11.79 -6.53 3.74
N TRP A 113 -12.37 -7.38 4.58
CA TRP A 113 -12.04 -7.39 6.02
C TRP A 113 -10.55 -7.63 6.23
N TRP A 114 -9.98 -8.66 5.57
CA TRP A 114 -8.55 -8.94 5.63
C TRP A 114 -7.68 -7.78 5.13
N TYR A 115 -8.14 -7.09 4.10
CA TYR A 115 -7.41 -5.94 3.54
C TYR A 115 -7.43 -4.71 4.45
N THR A 116 -8.46 -4.54 5.28
CA THR A 116 -8.67 -3.37 6.15
C THR A 116 -8.35 -3.63 7.62
N ALA A 117 -8.26 -4.89 8.04
CA ALA A 117 -7.89 -5.27 9.41
C ALA A 117 -6.41 -4.96 9.70
N GLU A 118 -6.10 -4.76 10.98
CA GLU A 118 -4.73 -4.54 11.45
C GLU A 118 -3.93 -5.86 11.46
N THR A 119 -3.67 -6.39 10.26
CA THR A 119 -2.90 -7.61 10.02
C THR A 119 -1.73 -7.31 9.08
N PHE A 120 -0.86 -8.32 8.87
CA PHE A 120 0.26 -8.18 7.93
C PHE A 120 -0.17 -8.22 6.46
N ILE A 121 -1.41 -8.59 6.14
CA ILE A 121 -1.90 -8.74 4.75
C ILE A 121 -1.78 -7.43 3.96
N TYR A 122 -2.32 -6.33 4.50
CA TYR A 122 -2.26 -5.02 3.85
C TYR A 122 -0.81 -4.54 3.60
N PRO A 123 0.07 -4.47 4.62
CA PRO A 123 1.43 -4.00 4.41
C PRO A 123 2.24 -4.94 3.52
N MET A 124 2.08 -6.24 3.61
CA MET A 124 2.79 -7.21 2.78
C MET A 124 2.38 -7.10 1.31
N LEU A 125 1.08 -7.08 1.02
CA LEU A 125 0.58 -6.93 -0.34
C LEU A 125 1.05 -5.62 -0.98
N ASN A 126 0.89 -4.51 -0.28
CA ASN A 126 1.29 -3.21 -0.84
C ASN A 126 2.81 -3.09 -0.99
N ARG A 127 3.60 -3.72 -0.12
CA ARG A 127 5.06 -3.82 -0.28
C ARG A 127 5.42 -4.61 -1.54
N GLY A 128 4.82 -5.79 -1.71
CA GLY A 128 5.04 -6.64 -2.87
C GLY A 128 4.71 -5.93 -4.19
N LEU A 129 3.53 -5.32 -4.26
CA LEU A 129 3.09 -4.58 -5.44
C LEU A 129 3.95 -3.34 -5.71
N ARG A 130 4.43 -2.65 -4.68
CA ARG A 130 5.30 -1.48 -4.83
C ARG A 130 6.70 -1.83 -5.31
N GLN A 131 7.27 -2.88 -4.75
CA GLN A 131 8.63 -3.32 -5.07
C GLN A 131 8.68 -4.22 -6.30
N MET A 132 7.52 -4.61 -6.83
CA MET A 132 7.37 -5.64 -7.85
C MET A 132 8.05 -6.95 -7.42
N ASP A 133 7.88 -7.29 -6.14
CA ASP A 133 8.40 -8.51 -5.55
C ASP A 133 7.54 -9.69 -6.01
N VAL A 134 8.09 -10.43 -6.97
CA VAL A 134 7.37 -11.52 -7.64
C VAL A 134 7.00 -12.64 -6.66
N ASP A 135 7.87 -12.93 -5.68
CA ASP A 135 7.62 -13.98 -4.71
C ASP A 135 6.42 -13.64 -3.82
N ILE A 136 6.39 -12.43 -3.27
CA ILE A 136 5.24 -11.93 -2.50
C ILE A 136 3.97 -11.90 -3.37
N ILE A 137 4.05 -11.39 -4.59
CA ILE A 137 2.89 -11.26 -5.48
C ILE A 137 2.31 -12.63 -5.82
N LEU A 138 3.14 -13.62 -6.11
CA LEU A 138 2.69 -14.98 -6.40
C LEU A 138 2.07 -15.65 -5.17
N LYS A 139 2.71 -15.52 -4.00
CA LYS A 139 2.18 -16.06 -2.74
C LYS A 139 0.84 -15.44 -2.34
N MET A 140 0.62 -14.17 -2.68
CA MET A 140 -0.63 -13.46 -2.41
C MET A 140 -1.61 -13.45 -3.59
N GLY A 141 -1.31 -14.13 -4.68
CA GLY A 141 -2.13 -14.16 -5.91
C GLY A 141 -3.58 -14.55 -5.65
N PHE A 142 -3.82 -15.61 -4.85
CA PHE A 142 -5.17 -16.01 -4.45
C PHE A 142 -5.92 -14.91 -3.70
N PHE A 143 -5.24 -14.18 -2.80
CA PHE A 143 -5.84 -13.06 -2.07
C PHE A 143 -6.19 -11.89 -3.00
N ILE A 144 -5.31 -11.57 -3.95
CA ILE A 144 -5.57 -10.54 -4.98
C ILE A 144 -6.83 -10.88 -5.77
N ARG A 145 -7.01 -12.14 -6.19
CA ARG A 145 -8.21 -12.59 -6.89
C ARG A 145 -9.45 -12.50 -6.03
N HIS A 146 -9.40 -13.02 -4.81
CA HIS A 146 -10.55 -12.98 -3.90
C HIS A 146 -10.98 -11.54 -3.61
N LEU A 147 -10.03 -10.64 -3.38
CA LEU A 147 -10.32 -9.23 -3.13
C LEU A 147 -10.93 -8.56 -4.37
N HIS A 148 -10.37 -8.83 -5.55
CA HIS A 148 -10.90 -8.30 -6.81
C HIS A 148 -12.32 -8.82 -7.10
N GLN A 149 -12.56 -10.12 -6.93
CA GLN A 149 -13.87 -10.74 -7.12
C GLN A 149 -14.90 -10.16 -6.16
N HIS A 150 -14.57 -10.06 -4.88
CA HIS A 150 -15.46 -9.49 -3.87
C HIS A 150 -15.82 -8.02 -4.15
N ILE A 151 -14.83 -7.20 -4.57
CA ILE A 151 -15.10 -5.81 -4.99
C ILE A 151 -16.00 -5.79 -6.22
N THR A 152 -15.80 -6.69 -7.17
CA THR A 152 -16.62 -6.80 -8.39
C THR A 152 -18.07 -7.16 -8.06
N GLU A 153 -18.29 -8.08 -7.14
CA GLU A 153 -19.62 -8.47 -6.64
C GLU A 153 -20.32 -7.30 -5.96
N LEU A 154 -19.64 -6.64 -5.03
CA LEU A 154 -20.18 -5.47 -4.34
C LEU A 154 -20.46 -4.32 -5.30
N HIS A 155 -19.58 -4.09 -6.29
CA HIS A 155 -19.83 -3.09 -7.32
C HIS A 155 -21.14 -3.38 -8.08
N ARG A 156 -21.37 -4.63 -8.47
CA ARG A 156 -22.59 -5.04 -9.17
C ARG A 156 -23.83 -4.85 -8.29
N GLU A 157 -23.76 -5.21 -7.02
CA GLU A 157 -24.87 -5.09 -6.06
C GLU A 157 -25.21 -3.62 -5.77
N GLN A 158 -24.20 -2.80 -5.59
CA GLN A 158 -24.37 -1.38 -5.22
C GLN A 158 -24.69 -0.49 -6.42
N LYS A 159 -24.49 -0.95 -7.65
CA LYS A 159 -24.63 -0.15 -8.87
C LYS A 159 -25.97 0.61 -8.97
N ALA A 160 -27.06 -0.02 -8.58
CA ALA A 160 -28.40 0.57 -8.63
C ALA A 160 -28.63 1.66 -7.57
N SER A 161 -27.90 1.62 -6.46
CA SER A 161 -28.02 2.56 -5.33
C SER A 161 -26.98 3.68 -5.36
N MET A 162 -25.96 3.57 -6.22
CA MET A 162 -24.91 4.59 -6.30
C MET A 162 -25.42 5.90 -6.87
N THR A 163 -25.01 7.01 -6.27
CA THR A 163 -25.25 8.34 -6.82
C THR A 163 -24.53 8.51 -8.17
N ALA A 164 -25.18 9.21 -9.12
CA ALA A 164 -24.65 9.38 -10.48
C ALA A 164 -23.25 10.01 -10.49
N LYS A 165 -22.99 10.96 -9.58
CA LYS A 165 -21.69 11.63 -9.46
C LYS A 165 -21.35 11.85 -8.01
N PHE A 166 -20.11 11.54 -7.63
CA PHE A 166 -19.60 11.80 -6.28
C PHE A 166 -18.09 12.01 -6.28
N GLN A 167 -17.57 12.51 -5.17
CA GLN A 167 -16.14 12.67 -4.98
C GLN A 167 -15.64 11.70 -3.91
N VAL A 168 -14.45 11.17 -4.15
CA VAL A 168 -13.67 10.44 -3.15
C VAL A 168 -12.27 11.05 -3.03
N PHE A 169 -11.70 10.89 -1.86
CA PHE A 169 -10.44 11.50 -1.48
C PHE A 169 -9.45 10.44 -1.03
N ARG A 170 -8.18 10.65 -1.39
CA ARG A 170 -7.07 9.85 -0.90
C ARG A 170 -5.89 10.74 -0.56
N GLY A 171 -5.43 10.65 0.68
CA GLY A 171 -4.19 11.28 1.12
C GLY A 171 -3.03 10.28 1.10
N GLN A 172 -1.87 10.71 0.65
CA GLN A 172 -0.62 9.93 0.74
C GLN A 172 0.61 10.81 0.63
N GLY A 173 1.78 10.22 0.96
CA GLY A 173 3.08 10.80 0.64
C GLY A 173 3.58 10.36 -0.74
N LEU A 174 4.31 11.23 -1.40
CA LEU A 174 5.14 10.90 -2.56
C LEU A 174 6.59 11.29 -2.29
N SER A 175 7.53 10.57 -2.87
CA SER A 175 8.90 11.04 -2.94
C SER A 175 8.97 12.34 -3.78
N MET A 176 9.96 13.19 -3.53
CA MET A 176 10.17 14.37 -4.38
C MET A 176 10.35 13.99 -5.84
N GLU A 177 11.03 12.88 -6.11
CA GLU A 177 11.24 12.37 -7.48
C GLU A 177 9.91 12.01 -8.16
N ASP A 178 9.05 11.25 -7.49
CA ASP A 178 7.75 10.86 -8.04
C ASP A 178 6.81 12.06 -8.18
N PHE A 179 6.88 13.01 -7.27
CA PHE A 179 6.12 14.26 -7.38
C PHE A 179 6.54 15.06 -8.61
N GLU A 180 7.84 15.19 -8.89
CA GLU A 180 8.33 15.87 -10.09
C GLU A 180 7.97 15.12 -11.38
N LYS A 181 8.00 13.78 -11.36
CA LYS A 181 7.48 12.94 -12.48
C LYS A 181 5.99 13.23 -12.70
N MET A 182 5.19 13.22 -11.63
CA MET A 182 3.75 13.48 -11.70
C MET A 182 3.45 14.87 -12.30
N LYS A 183 4.20 15.90 -11.92
CA LYS A 183 4.04 17.26 -12.49
C LYS A 183 4.31 17.29 -14.00
N LYS A 184 5.34 16.56 -14.46
CA LYS A 184 5.72 16.49 -15.88
C LYS A 184 4.72 15.72 -16.73
N THR A 185 3.93 14.84 -16.11
CA THR A 185 2.93 13.98 -16.80
C THR A 185 1.51 14.54 -16.74
N LYS A 186 1.35 15.80 -16.36
CA LYS A 186 0.05 16.48 -16.34
C LYS A 186 -0.66 16.34 -17.70
N GLY A 187 -1.91 15.85 -17.67
CA GLY A 187 -2.69 15.56 -18.86
C GLY A 187 -2.44 14.16 -19.46
N GLY A 188 -1.50 13.39 -18.90
CA GLY A 188 -1.23 12.01 -19.27
C GLY A 188 -2.03 11.00 -18.44
N LEU A 189 -1.69 9.72 -18.62
CA LEU A 189 -2.27 8.60 -17.87
C LEU A 189 -1.48 8.34 -16.59
N MET A 190 -2.18 7.97 -15.55
CA MET A 190 -1.64 7.57 -14.25
C MET A 190 -2.32 6.27 -13.81
N SER A 191 -1.57 5.32 -13.31
CA SER A 191 -2.08 4.07 -12.75
C SER A 191 -1.61 3.90 -11.31
N PHE A 192 -2.50 3.40 -10.48
CA PHE A 192 -2.18 2.90 -9.15
C PHE A 192 -2.01 1.39 -9.23
N ASN A 193 -0.86 0.89 -8.78
CA ASN A 193 -0.52 -0.54 -8.89
C ASN A 193 -0.97 -1.36 -7.67
N ASN A 194 -2.03 -0.91 -7.00
CA ASN A 194 -2.62 -1.57 -5.84
C ASN A 194 -4.12 -1.32 -5.76
N PHE A 195 -4.78 -1.99 -4.81
CA PHE A 195 -6.15 -1.66 -4.45
C PHE A 195 -6.20 -0.29 -3.78
N LEU A 196 -7.01 0.60 -4.32
CA LEU A 196 -7.04 2.00 -3.93
C LEU A 196 -8.10 2.25 -2.86
N SER A 197 -7.67 2.32 -1.61
CA SER A 197 -8.54 2.76 -0.52
C SER A 197 -8.76 4.27 -0.58
N THR A 198 -10.02 4.69 -0.53
CA THR A 198 -10.43 6.10 -0.58
C THR A 198 -11.47 6.41 0.49
N SER A 199 -11.76 7.67 0.72
CA SER A 199 -12.80 8.12 1.65
C SER A 199 -13.68 9.18 1.00
N ARG A 200 -14.98 9.18 1.29
CA ARG A 200 -15.85 10.31 0.98
C ARG A 200 -15.60 11.53 1.88
N ASN A 201 -14.95 11.32 3.01
CA ASN A 201 -14.57 12.38 3.93
C ASN A 201 -13.18 12.91 3.62
N ARG A 202 -13.13 14.14 3.05
CA ARG A 202 -11.88 14.85 2.71
C ARG A 202 -10.95 15.01 3.91
N GLU A 203 -11.50 15.31 5.08
CA GLU A 203 -10.70 15.58 6.28
C GLU A 203 -9.94 14.36 6.78
N ILE A 204 -10.52 13.16 6.67
CA ILE A 204 -9.84 11.90 7.00
C ILE A 204 -8.61 11.74 6.12
N SER A 205 -8.77 11.86 4.80
CA SER A 205 -7.68 11.71 3.84
C SER A 205 -6.60 12.77 4.01
N PHE A 206 -7.00 14.01 4.32
CA PHE A 206 -6.05 15.11 4.52
C PHE A 206 -5.31 15.00 5.85
N LYS A 207 -6.04 14.88 6.97
CA LYS A 207 -5.44 14.95 8.32
C LYS A 207 -4.62 13.72 8.67
N ASN A 208 -5.08 12.53 8.28
CA ASN A 208 -4.44 11.28 8.69
C ASN A 208 -3.35 10.81 7.72
N PHE A 209 -3.36 11.27 6.47
CA PHE A 209 -2.45 10.76 5.45
C PHE A 209 -1.63 11.85 4.74
N ALA A 210 -2.26 12.83 4.09
CA ALA A 210 -1.53 13.84 3.33
C ALA A 210 -0.71 14.78 4.22
N ARG A 211 -1.31 15.29 5.29
CA ARG A 211 -0.64 16.23 6.21
C ARG A 211 0.54 15.61 6.95
N PRO A 212 0.46 14.41 7.54
CA PRO A 212 1.61 13.77 8.16
C PRO A 212 2.76 13.51 7.19
N ALA A 213 2.45 13.14 5.94
CA ALA A 213 3.45 12.95 4.90
C ALA A 213 4.16 14.26 4.52
N ALA A 214 3.45 15.40 4.51
CA ALA A 214 4.03 16.72 4.26
C ALA A 214 4.98 17.20 5.36
N LEU A 215 4.88 16.66 6.57
CA LEU A 215 5.79 16.98 7.68
C LEU A 215 7.12 16.21 7.58
N ASN A 216 7.21 15.23 6.72
CA ASN A 216 8.44 14.49 6.48
C ASN A 216 9.28 15.24 5.43
N THR A 217 10.55 15.54 5.76
CA THR A 217 11.48 16.31 4.91
C THR A 217 11.78 15.67 3.54
N ASN A 218 11.51 14.38 3.38
CA ASN A 218 11.81 13.64 2.15
C ASN A 218 10.56 13.27 1.33
N SER A 219 9.39 13.76 1.72
CA SER A 219 8.14 13.47 1.01
C SER A 219 7.26 14.70 0.86
N VAL A 220 6.41 14.65 -0.14
CA VAL A 220 5.37 15.66 -0.40
C VAL A 220 4.03 15.03 -0.06
N GLY A 221 3.25 15.70 0.78
CA GLY A 221 1.87 15.27 1.08
C GLY A 221 0.94 15.61 -0.08
N ILE A 222 0.30 14.61 -0.64
CA ILE A 222 -0.61 14.74 -1.77
C ILE A 222 -2.03 14.36 -1.32
N LEU A 223 -3.00 15.17 -1.72
CA LEU A 223 -4.41 14.85 -1.61
C LEU A 223 -4.99 14.67 -3.01
N PHE A 224 -5.27 13.43 -3.38
CA PHE A 224 -6.03 13.13 -4.60
C PHE A 224 -7.51 13.41 -4.38
N ILE A 225 -8.11 14.11 -5.32
CA ILE A 225 -9.54 14.38 -5.39
C ILE A 225 -10.02 13.72 -6.67
N MET A 226 -10.83 12.67 -6.54
CA MET A 226 -11.32 11.88 -7.65
C MET A 226 -12.81 12.12 -7.83
N ASN A 227 -13.18 12.55 -9.03
CA ASN A 227 -14.59 12.69 -9.42
C ASN A 227 -15.02 11.39 -10.09
N ILE A 228 -15.96 10.70 -9.48
CA ILE A 228 -16.53 9.46 -10.00
C ILE A 228 -17.83 9.79 -10.71
N ASP A 229 -17.95 9.40 -11.97
CA ASP A 229 -19.17 9.47 -12.77
C ASP A 229 -19.60 8.03 -13.11
N THR A 230 -20.64 7.55 -12.42
CA THR A 230 -21.09 6.17 -12.57
C THR A 230 -21.61 5.85 -13.99
N ALA A 231 -22.07 6.86 -14.73
CA ALA A 231 -22.49 6.67 -16.12
C ALA A 231 -21.31 6.31 -17.04
N ILE A 232 -20.12 6.85 -16.76
CA ILE A 232 -18.89 6.55 -17.51
C ILE A 232 -18.28 5.22 -17.03
N CYS A 233 -18.36 4.95 -15.72
CA CYS A 233 -17.78 3.75 -15.11
C CYS A 233 -18.53 2.45 -15.43
N THR A 234 -19.72 2.50 -16.03
CA THR A 234 -20.52 1.29 -16.35
C THR A 234 -19.81 0.31 -17.28
N ASN A 235 -18.89 0.80 -18.10
CA ASN A 235 -18.10 0.00 -19.05
C ASN A 235 -16.64 -0.17 -18.61
N SER A 236 -16.29 0.25 -17.40
CA SER A 236 -14.94 0.13 -16.87
C SER A 236 -14.65 -1.31 -16.43
N SER A 237 -13.49 -1.82 -16.78
CA SER A 237 -12.95 -3.07 -16.24
C SER A 237 -12.43 -2.94 -14.80
N THR A 238 -12.55 -1.76 -14.21
CA THR A 238 -12.06 -1.47 -12.85
C THR A 238 -13.24 -1.31 -11.91
N PRO A 239 -13.62 -2.34 -11.14
CA PRO A 239 -14.69 -2.28 -10.18
C PRO A 239 -14.30 -1.42 -8.97
N PHE A 240 -15.31 -0.83 -8.33
CA PHE A 240 -15.17 -0.15 -7.04
C PHE A 240 -16.41 -0.42 -6.18
N ALA A 241 -16.25 -0.41 -4.85
CA ALA A 241 -17.32 -0.62 -3.88
C ALA A 241 -17.18 0.37 -2.71
N GLU A 242 -18.30 0.60 -2.01
CA GLU A 242 -18.37 1.40 -0.78
C GLU A 242 -18.49 0.53 0.47
#